data_be0ce1ba83e1eb0782129c8351d90b0d
#
_entry.id   be0ce1ba83e1eb0782129c8351d90b0d
#
_cell.length_a   1.000
_cell.length_b   1.000
_cell.length_c   1.000
_cell.angle_alpha   90.00
_cell.angle_beta   90.00
_cell.angle_gamma   90.00
#
_symmetry.space_group_name_H-M   'P 1'
#
loop_
_entity.id
_entity.type
_entity.pdbx_description
1 polymer ?
#
loop_
_entity_poly.entity_id
_entity_poly.type
_entity_poly.pdbx_seq_one_letter_code
_entity_poly.pdbx_strand_id
1 'polypeptide(L)'
;MNVCRVIAAALVCGTAVAQVPTAPQLPEQDRVLARQIFKEFIETNSEDSDGSVTAVCLAARNQLLKAGFATADLILAGPNDRKQNLVVRYHGAPGSKLKPILIIGHVDVVEARKADWTTDPYTFVEKDGYFYGRGTQDMKDGDADVVESFIRLKREDYVPNRDITLALTADEEGGKSNGVSWLLKNRPELMQAEFVINPDGEGPTMHDGKVTSLLVEATEKTYADYRLTATNPGGHSSEPRPDNAIYELMHALLKLEATPFPVELNNVSRSELEAMAKITPPATAAAIEGVLKTPPDPTAIAAFSKDPEANATLRTTCVATMLQGGRAPNALPAEATANVNCRILPGHSQEETRKTLVGIFDDPKLTVEYVADDGTTSPTAPNRESLPPPPLLPAVFEPLKQVTGQLWPGMPIIPSMVIGASDSIYTMQAGLPSYGIGGAAIEDTGNRMHGRDERLGVESFYNSVEFFYLYLKALTK
;
A
#
# COMPACT_ATOMS: atom_id res chain seq x y z
N MET A 1 -78.36 1.04 -38.72
CA MET A 1 -77.57 0.36 -37.69
C MET A 1 -76.23 -0.02 -38.31
N ASN A 2 -75.28 0.87 -38.21
CA ASN A 2 -73.88 0.65 -38.73
C ASN A 2 -72.94 0.63 -37.55
N VAL A 3 -72.31 -0.50 -37.37
CA VAL A 3 -71.29 -0.73 -36.31
C VAL A 3 -69.92 -0.36 -36.90
N CYS A 4 -69.34 0.74 -36.45
CA CYS A 4 -67.96 1.11 -36.73
C CYS A 4 -67.00 0.25 -35.92
N ARG A 5 -66.18 -0.56 -36.57
CA ARG A 5 -65.01 -1.24 -35.96
C ARG A 5 -63.82 -0.30 -35.96
N VAL A 6 -63.35 0.10 -34.77
CA VAL A 6 -62.11 0.81 -34.57
C VAL A 6 -60.98 -0.23 -34.44
N ILE A 7 -60.04 -0.24 -35.37
CA ILE A 7 -58.80 -1.04 -35.30
C ILE A 7 -57.79 -0.22 -34.51
N ALA A 8 -57.44 -0.64 -33.30
CA ALA A 8 -56.35 -0.07 -32.55
C ALA A 8 -55.03 -0.74 -33.01
N ALA A 9 -54.18 0.03 -33.69
CA ALA A 9 -52.81 -0.37 -34.01
C ALA A 9 -51.93 -0.17 -32.75
N ALA A 10 -51.49 -1.26 -32.13
CA ALA A 10 -50.50 -1.21 -31.06
C ALA A 10 -49.12 -0.97 -31.65
N LEU A 11 -48.59 0.24 -31.46
CA LEU A 11 -47.16 0.51 -31.68
C LEU A 11 -46.34 -0.23 -30.58
N VAL A 12 -45.68 -1.31 -30.94
CA VAL A 12 -44.64 -1.93 -30.11
C VAL A 12 -43.40 -1.06 -30.25
N CYS A 13 -43.17 -0.16 -29.31
CA CYS A 13 -41.89 0.53 -29.12
C CYS A 13 -40.87 -0.49 -28.58
N GLY A 14 -40.10 -1.08 -29.47
CA GLY A 14 -38.96 -1.91 -29.10
C GLY A 14 -37.90 -1.00 -28.50
N THR A 15 -37.81 -0.98 -27.17
CA THR A 15 -36.64 -0.43 -26.47
C THR A 15 -35.46 -1.37 -26.79
N ALA A 16 -34.59 -0.91 -27.68
CA ALA A 16 -33.29 -1.53 -27.82
C ALA A 16 -32.56 -1.37 -26.48
N VAL A 17 -32.54 -2.41 -25.69
CA VAL A 17 -31.65 -2.51 -24.51
C VAL A 17 -30.25 -2.56 -25.13
N ALA A 18 -29.51 -1.45 -25.02
CA ALA A 18 -28.09 -1.45 -25.33
C ALA A 18 -27.46 -2.56 -24.46
N GLN A 19 -26.97 -3.61 -25.12
CA GLN A 19 -26.16 -4.61 -24.42
C GLN A 19 -24.95 -3.89 -23.84
N VAL A 20 -24.86 -3.82 -22.53
CA VAL A 20 -23.64 -3.45 -21.82
C VAL A 20 -22.57 -4.41 -22.36
N PRO A 21 -21.44 -3.90 -22.90
CA PRO A 21 -20.38 -4.78 -23.34
C PRO A 21 -19.98 -5.69 -22.16
N THR A 22 -20.04 -7.00 -22.34
CA THR A 22 -19.51 -7.93 -21.35
C THR A 22 -18.03 -7.65 -21.20
N ALA A 23 -17.56 -7.41 -19.97
CA ALA A 23 -16.14 -7.24 -19.70
C ALA A 23 -15.32 -8.37 -20.35
N PRO A 24 -14.11 -8.09 -20.85
CA PRO A 24 -13.23 -9.15 -21.33
C PRO A 24 -13.08 -10.22 -20.25
N GLN A 25 -13.36 -11.46 -20.60
CA GLN A 25 -13.17 -12.57 -19.66
C GLN A 25 -11.76 -13.13 -19.85
N LEU A 26 -11.05 -13.32 -18.74
CA LEU A 26 -9.74 -13.99 -18.72
C LEU A 26 -9.88 -15.37 -19.39
N PRO A 27 -9.09 -15.69 -20.44
CA PRO A 27 -9.12 -17.01 -21.09
C PRO A 27 -8.83 -18.15 -20.12
N GLU A 28 -9.48 -19.30 -20.30
CA GLU A 28 -9.36 -20.43 -19.38
C GLU A 28 -7.91 -20.88 -19.16
N GLN A 29 -7.08 -20.91 -20.20
CA GLN A 29 -5.66 -21.26 -20.07
C GLN A 29 -4.91 -20.29 -19.15
N ASP A 30 -5.29 -19.03 -19.13
CA ASP A 30 -4.67 -17.98 -18.30
C ASP A 30 -5.20 -18.05 -16.87
N ARG A 31 -6.49 -18.37 -16.68
CA ARG A 31 -7.05 -18.71 -15.36
C ARG A 31 -6.29 -19.87 -14.70
N VAL A 32 -6.05 -20.94 -15.46
CA VAL A 32 -5.32 -22.11 -14.96
C VAL A 32 -3.88 -21.75 -14.59
N LEU A 33 -3.20 -20.97 -15.44
CA LEU A 33 -1.82 -20.56 -15.21
C LEU A 33 -1.72 -19.64 -13.99
N ALA A 34 -2.54 -18.60 -13.93
CA ALA A 34 -2.57 -17.64 -12.80
C ALA A 34 -2.82 -18.37 -11.47
N ARG A 35 -3.82 -19.25 -11.43
CA ARG A 35 -4.12 -20.06 -10.24
C ARG A 35 -2.94 -20.96 -9.83
N GLN A 36 -2.23 -21.53 -10.81
CA GLN A 36 -1.06 -22.37 -10.53
C GLN A 36 0.09 -21.54 -9.92
N ILE A 37 0.38 -20.38 -10.48
CA ILE A 37 1.42 -19.46 -9.98
C ILE A 37 1.04 -19.00 -8.57
N PHE A 38 -0.17 -18.53 -8.38
CA PHE A 38 -0.67 -18.04 -7.09
C PHE A 38 -0.60 -19.13 -6.02
N LYS A 39 -1.06 -20.34 -6.32
CA LYS A 39 -0.94 -21.51 -5.44
C LYS A 39 0.52 -21.77 -5.05
N GLU A 40 1.44 -21.77 -6.01
CA GLU A 40 2.86 -22.02 -5.76
C GLU A 40 3.46 -20.93 -4.83
N PHE A 41 3.05 -19.68 -5.00
CA PHE A 41 3.51 -18.57 -4.15
C PHE A 41 2.96 -18.68 -2.73
N ILE A 42 1.66 -18.97 -2.57
CA ILE A 42 1.05 -19.14 -1.24
C ILE A 42 1.64 -20.34 -0.49
N GLU A 43 1.89 -21.46 -1.18
CA GLU A 43 2.44 -22.67 -0.56
C GLU A 43 3.95 -22.58 -0.29
N THR A 44 4.60 -21.49 -0.72
CA THR A 44 5.98 -21.20 -0.39
C THR A 44 6.04 -20.22 0.76
N ASN A 45 6.41 -20.68 1.98
CA ASN A 45 6.57 -19.82 3.15
C ASN A 45 7.70 -18.81 2.92
N SER A 46 7.40 -17.51 3.09
CA SER A 46 8.34 -16.39 2.93
C SER A 46 8.32 -15.40 4.11
N GLU A 47 7.80 -15.81 5.28
CA GLU A 47 7.91 -15.03 6.50
C GLU A 47 9.38 -14.85 6.94
N ASP A 48 9.66 -13.82 7.73
CA ASP A 48 11.05 -13.47 8.10
C ASP A 48 11.71 -14.54 8.99
N SER A 49 10.96 -15.16 9.92
CA SER A 49 11.52 -16.13 10.88
C SER A 49 12.00 -17.42 10.21
N ASP A 50 11.11 -18.15 9.54
CA ASP A 50 11.33 -19.51 9.06
C ASP A 50 11.26 -19.63 7.52
N GLY A 51 10.70 -18.64 6.82
CA GLY A 51 10.47 -18.63 5.39
C GLY A 51 11.69 -18.26 4.54
N SER A 52 11.50 -18.19 3.24
CA SER A 52 12.52 -17.78 2.27
C SER A 52 11.90 -17.01 1.10
N VAL A 53 12.15 -15.73 1.02
CA VAL A 53 11.86 -14.90 -0.15
C VAL A 53 12.51 -15.47 -1.42
N THR A 54 13.76 -15.90 -1.31
CA THR A 54 14.47 -16.54 -2.42
C THR A 54 13.72 -17.74 -3.00
N ALA A 55 13.01 -18.51 -2.17
CA ALA A 55 12.24 -19.67 -2.66
C ALA A 55 11.07 -19.23 -3.55
N VAL A 56 10.33 -18.17 -3.19
CA VAL A 56 9.27 -17.60 -4.02
C VAL A 56 9.84 -17.00 -5.31
N CYS A 57 10.93 -16.25 -5.22
CA CYS A 57 11.64 -15.70 -6.37
C CYS A 57 12.12 -16.79 -7.34
N LEU A 58 12.59 -17.94 -6.82
CA LEU A 58 12.96 -19.10 -7.65
C LEU A 58 11.75 -19.77 -8.29
N ALA A 59 10.60 -19.86 -7.59
CA ALA A 59 9.36 -20.34 -8.16
C ALA A 59 8.92 -19.47 -9.36
N ALA A 60 8.86 -18.14 -9.17
CA ALA A 60 8.57 -17.19 -10.25
C ALA A 60 9.56 -17.32 -11.43
N ARG A 61 10.87 -17.37 -11.12
CA ARG A 61 11.92 -17.53 -12.12
C ARG A 61 11.74 -18.81 -12.94
N ASN A 62 11.36 -19.91 -12.30
CA ASN A 62 11.16 -21.19 -12.98
C ASN A 62 9.94 -21.15 -13.92
N GLN A 63 8.84 -20.47 -13.55
CA GLN A 63 7.70 -20.25 -14.44
C GLN A 63 8.09 -19.43 -15.67
N LEU A 64 8.83 -18.35 -15.48
CA LEU A 64 9.32 -17.49 -16.56
C LEU A 64 10.31 -18.21 -17.50
N LEU A 65 11.22 -19.04 -16.96
CA LEU A 65 12.10 -19.89 -17.79
C LEU A 65 11.31 -20.87 -18.65
N LYS A 66 10.28 -21.52 -18.09
CA LYS A 66 9.38 -22.41 -18.85
C LYS A 66 8.66 -21.68 -19.97
N ALA A 67 8.33 -20.40 -19.76
CA ALA A 67 7.70 -19.52 -20.76
C ALA A 67 8.69 -18.99 -21.83
N GLY A 68 9.99 -19.33 -21.74
CA GLY A 68 10.99 -18.97 -22.73
C GLY A 68 11.70 -17.64 -22.50
N PHE A 69 11.67 -17.10 -21.27
CA PHE A 69 12.54 -15.98 -20.90
C PHE A 69 14.00 -16.42 -20.86
N ALA A 70 14.91 -15.56 -21.34
CA ALA A 70 16.33 -15.87 -21.30
C ALA A 70 16.86 -15.80 -19.85
N THR A 71 17.75 -16.70 -19.48
CA THR A 71 18.36 -16.71 -18.12
C THR A 71 19.03 -15.37 -17.76
N ALA A 72 19.59 -14.67 -18.75
CA ALA A 72 20.24 -13.38 -18.57
C ALA A 72 19.26 -12.25 -18.16
N ASP A 73 17.98 -12.42 -18.46
CA ASP A 73 16.91 -11.46 -18.12
C ASP A 73 16.24 -11.75 -16.77
N LEU A 74 16.69 -12.80 -16.06
CA LEU A 74 16.13 -13.26 -14.79
C LEU A 74 17.21 -13.22 -13.70
N ILE A 75 17.42 -12.03 -13.15
CA ILE A 75 18.55 -11.69 -12.28
C ILE A 75 18.17 -11.87 -10.82
N LEU A 76 18.84 -12.78 -10.10
CA LEU A 76 18.74 -12.88 -8.64
C LEU A 76 19.82 -12.00 -8.00
N ALA A 77 19.43 -11.15 -7.06
CA ALA A 77 20.32 -10.26 -6.34
C ALA A 77 19.76 -9.92 -4.95
N GLY A 78 20.55 -10.09 -3.91
CA GLY A 78 20.12 -9.82 -2.53
C GLY A 78 21.25 -9.93 -1.53
N PRO A 79 20.99 -9.58 -0.26
CA PRO A 79 22.01 -9.52 0.78
C PRO A 79 22.48 -10.90 1.27
N ASN A 80 21.64 -11.94 1.14
CA ASN A 80 21.96 -13.30 1.58
C ASN A 80 21.09 -14.35 0.85
N ASP A 81 21.32 -15.63 1.13
CA ASP A 81 20.68 -16.75 0.44
C ASP A 81 19.16 -16.87 0.67
N ARG A 82 18.62 -16.28 1.74
CA ARG A 82 17.17 -16.29 2.03
C ARG A 82 16.43 -15.06 1.48
N LYS A 83 17.16 -13.99 1.16
CA LYS A 83 16.63 -12.67 0.81
C LYS A 83 17.15 -12.22 -0.57
N GLN A 84 17.14 -13.13 -1.55
CA GLN A 84 17.40 -12.77 -2.95
C GLN A 84 16.14 -12.21 -3.59
N ASN A 85 16.23 -11.02 -4.15
CA ASN A 85 15.20 -10.44 -5.00
C ASN A 85 15.32 -11.01 -6.42
N LEU A 86 14.22 -11.09 -7.15
CA LEU A 86 14.23 -11.43 -8.57
C LEU A 86 13.92 -10.19 -9.41
N VAL A 87 14.85 -9.80 -10.28
CA VAL A 87 14.61 -8.75 -11.27
C VAL A 87 14.47 -9.38 -12.65
N VAL A 88 13.31 -9.16 -13.27
CA VAL A 88 12.94 -9.68 -14.60
C VAL A 88 12.96 -8.53 -15.61
N ARG A 89 13.60 -8.73 -16.76
CA ARG A 89 13.58 -7.79 -17.88
C ARG A 89 12.74 -8.33 -19.02
N TYR A 90 11.73 -7.58 -19.41
CA TYR A 90 10.95 -7.80 -20.63
C TYR A 90 11.35 -6.73 -21.64
N HIS A 91 12.06 -7.14 -22.70
CA HIS A 91 12.60 -6.19 -23.68
C HIS A 91 11.53 -5.61 -24.59
N GLY A 92 11.61 -4.31 -24.76
CA GLY A 92 10.78 -3.56 -25.70
C GLY A 92 11.32 -3.55 -27.14
N ALA A 93 10.69 -2.76 -27.99
CA ALA A 93 11.08 -2.60 -29.38
C ALA A 93 12.54 -2.16 -29.51
N PRO A 94 13.34 -2.82 -30.35
CA PRO A 94 14.74 -2.44 -30.57
C PRO A 94 14.89 -0.99 -31.00
N GLY A 95 15.79 -0.27 -30.28
CA GLY A 95 16.05 1.14 -30.56
C GLY A 95 15.07 2.14 -29.92
N SER A 96 14.17 1.67 -29.07
CA SER A 96 13.35 2.56 -28.23
C SER A 96 14.24 3.49 -27.40
N LYS A 97 13.84 4.75 -27.30
CA LYS A 97 14.49 5.78 -26.46
C LYS A 97 13.71 6.07 -25.19
N LEU A 98 12.58 5.41 -25.01
CA LEU A 98 11.77 5.55 -23.81
C LEU A 98 12.47 4.85 -22.65
N LYS A 99 12.41 5.44 -21.46
CA LYS A 99 12.90 4.79 -20.24
C LYS A 99 12.01 3.59 -19.91
N PRO A 100 12.54 2.56 -19.25
CA PRO A 100 11.75 1.42 -18.77
C PRO A 100 10.62 1.86 -17.84
N ILE A 101 9.62 0.98 -17.69
CA ILE A 101 8.67 0.99 -16.57
C ILE A 101 9.18 -0.01 -15.55
N LEU A 102 9.16 0.34 -14.27
CA LEU A 102 9.47 -0.58 -13.19
C LEU A 102 8.16 -0.99 -12.48
N ILE A 103 8.00 -2.28 -12.26
CA ILE A 103 6.97 -2.84 -11.39
C ILE A 103 7.70 -3.41 -10.19
N ILE A 104 7.27 -3.08 -8.98
CA ILE A 104 7.79 -3.65 -7.74
C ILE A 104 6.69 -4.45 -7.06
N GLY A 105 7.04 -5.54 -6.40
CA GLY A 105 6.10 -6.30 -5.57
C GLY A 105 6.89 -7.07 -4.53
N HIS A 106 6.37 -7.13 -3.28
CA HIS A 106 7.02 -7.87 -2.22
C HIS A 106 6.48 -9.29 -2.13
N VAL A 107 7.36 -10.25 -1.99
CA VAL A 107 6.99 -11.68 -1.89
C VAL A 107 7.12 -12.23 -0.47
N ASP A 108 7.60 -11.44 0.49
CA ASP A 108 7.54 -11.77 1.90
C ASP A 108 6.12 -11.58 2.45
N VAL A 109 5.87 -12.10 3.62
CA VAL A 109 4.56 -12.03 4.28
C VAL A 109 4.76 -11.92 5.78
N VAL A 110 3.81 -11.28 6.47
CA VAL A 110 3.80 -11.25 7.95
C VAL A 110 3.68 -12.66 8.53
N GLU A 111 4.20 -12.82 9.73
CA GLU A 111 4.15 -14.07 10.49
C GLU A 111 2.74 -14.63 10.63
N ALA A 112 2.58 -15.93 10.39
CA ALA A 112 1.30 -16.63 10.50
C ALA A 112 1.41 -17.91 11.31
N ARG A 113 0.98 -17.87 12.59
CA ARG A 113 1.01 -19.05 13.43
C ARG A 113 -0.15 -19.99 13.11
N LYS A 114 0.16 -21.20 12.70
CA LYS A 114 -0.83 -22.24 12.35
C LYS A 114 -1.92 -22.45 13.42
N ALA A 115 -1.58 -22.27 14.70
CA ALA A 115 -2.53 -22.43 15.80
C ALA A 115 -3.63 -21.35 15.82
N ASP A 116 -3.42 -20.21 15.16
CA ASP A 116 -4.36 -19.10 15.10
C ASP A 116 -5.30 -19.20 13.89
N TRP A 117 -5.02 -20.12 12.93
CA TRP A 117 -5.76 -20.27 11.69
C TRP A 117 -6.69 -21.49 11.70
N THR A 118 -7.78 -21.42 10.97
CA THR A 118 -8.68 -22.58 10.76
C THR A 118 -8.13 -23.59 9.75
N THR A 119 -7.26 -23.14 8.84
CA THR A 119 -6.48 -23.94 7.89
C THR A 119 -5.00 -23.66 8.09
N ASP A 120 -4.12 -24.45 7.46
CA ASP A 120 -2.69 -24.13 7.43
C ASP A 120 -2.48 -22.86 6.58
N PRO A 121 -1.84 -21.78 7.10
CA PRO A 121 -1.63 -20.53 6.37
C PRO A 121 -0.83 -20.70 5.08
N TYR A 122 -0.01 -21.73 4.97
CA TYR A 122 0.80 -22.04 3.78
C TYR A 122 0.26 -23.22 2.99
N THR A 123 -1.06 -23.45 3.06
CA THR A 123 -1.79 -24.39 2.20
C THR A 123 -2.85 -23.60 1.43
N PHE A 124 -2.74 -23.58 0.11
CA PHE A 124 -3.70 -22.90 -0.76
C PHE A 124 -5.03 -23.65 -0.77
N VAL A 125 -6.06 -23.03 -0.21
CA VAL A 125 -7.40 -23.61 -0.11
C VAL A 125 -8.39 -22.76 -0.88
N GLU A 126 -9.13 -23.40 -1.81
CA GLU A 126 -10.27 -22.79 -2.48
C GLU A 126 -11.57 -23.29 -1.83
N LYS A 127 -12.32 -22.38 -1.23
CA LYS A 127 -13.55 -22.70 -0.52
C LYS A 127 -14.51 -21.52 -0.49
N ASP A 128 -15.80 -21.79 -0.66
CA ASP A 128 -16.90 -20.81 -0.54
C ASP A 128 -16.70 -19.54 -1.39
N GLY A 129 -16.08 -19.68 -2.58
CA GLY A 129 -15.81 -18.58 -3.50
C GLY A 129 -14.55 -17.75 -3.18
N TYR A 130 -13.70 -18.23 -2.26
CA TYR A 130 -12.46 -17.55 -1.85
C TYR A 130 -11.26 -18.49 -1.95
N PHE A 131 -10.10 -17.89 -2.23
CA PHE A 131 -8.78 -18.47 -2.01
C PHE A 131 -8.29 -18.06 -0.62
N TYR A 132 -7.89 -19.03 0.20
CA TYR A 132 -7.36 -18.84 1.55
C TYR A 132 -5.87 -19.15 1.57
N GLY A 133 -5.12 -18.38 2.32
CA GLY A 133 -3.70 -18.54 2.60
C GLY A 133 -3.05 -17.21 2.97
N ARG A 134 -1.92 -17.24 3.65
CA ARG A 134 -1.14 -16.04 3.96
C ARG A 134 -0.52 -15.46 2.70
N GLY A 135 -0.73 -14.15 2.45
CA GLY A 135 -0.33 -13.46 1.24
C GLY A 135 -1.37 -13.48 0.13
N THR A 136 -2.63 -13.90 0.43
CA THR A 136 -3.70 -13.88 -0.59
C THR A 136 -4.22 -12.50 -0.91
N GLN A 137 -4.02 -11.51 -0.02
CA GLN A 137 -4.37 -10.10 -0.22
C GLN A 137 -3.14 -9.18 -0.15
N ASP A 138 -2.02 -9.68 0.42
CA ASP A 138 -0.84 -8.89 0.72
C ASP A 138 0.43 -9.74 0.56
N MET A 139 1.09 -9.62 -0.63
CA MET A 139 0.55 -9.17 -1.92
C MET A 139 0.85 -10.21 -3.02
N LYS A 140 0.92 -11.52 -2.66
CA LYS A 140 1.27 -12.57 -3.62
C LYS A 140 0.26 -12.75 -4.76
N ASP A 141 -0.97 -12.22 -4.61
CA ASP A 141 -1.94 -12.10 -5.69
C ASP A 141 -1.44 -11.14 -6.77
N GLY A 142 -1.04 -9.92 -6.40
CA GLY A 142 -0.47 -8.95 -7.32
C GLY A 142 0.81 -9.45 -7.99
N ASP A 143 1.67 -10.15 -7.26
CA ASP A 143 2.86 -10.79 -7.82
C ASP A 143 2.51 -11.84 -8.86
N ALA A 144 1.51 -12.69 -8.57
CA ALA A 144 1.05 -13.72 -9.50
C ALA A 144 0.42 -13.10 -10.76
N ASP A 145 -0.33 -12.01 -10.62
CA ASP A 145 -0.94 -11.29 -11.73
C ASP A 145 0.11 -10.75 -12.72
N VAL A 146 1.18 -10.14 -12.20
CA VAL A 146 2.25 -9.58 -13.03
C VAL A 146 3.08 -10.67 -13.67
N VAL A 147 3.42 -11.75 -12.93
CA VAL A 147 4.17 -12.88 -13.48
C VAL A 147 3.36 -13.59 -14.58
N GLU A 148 2.06 -13.80 -14.37
CA GLU A 148 1.16 -14.35 -15.40
C GLU A 148 1.11 -13.45 -16.63
N SER A 149 0.93 -12.14 -16.42
CA SER A 149 0.90 -11.14 -17.50
C SER A 149 2.18 -11.18 -18.36
N PHE A 150 3.36 -11.28 -17.75
CA PHE A 150 4.63 -11.42 -18.46
C PHE A 150 4.67 -12.68 -19.29
N ILE A 151 4.20 -13.82 -18.77
CA ILE A 151 4.14 -15.09 -19.47
C ILE A 151 3.16 -15.03 -20.65
N ARG A 152 2.00 -14.43 -20.44
CA ARG A 152 0.97 -14.25 -21.47
C ARG A 152 1.46 -13.35 -22.60
N LEU A 153 2.04 -12.18 -22.27
CA LEU A 153 2.66 -11.28 -23.24
C LEU A 153 3.75 -11.98 -24.05
N LYS A 154 4.61 -12.77 -23.38
CA LYS A 154 5.66 -13.55 -24.05
C LYS A 154 5.10 -14.59 -25.02
N ARG A 155 4.05 -15.30 -24.63
CA ARG A 155 3.38 -16.30 -25.47
C ARG A 155 2.69 -15.67 -26.68
N GLU A 156 2.24 -14.42 -26.57
CA GLU A 156 1.63 -13.65 -27.65
C GLU A 156 2.66 -12.96 -28.56
N ASP A 157 3.97 -13.17 -28.35
CA ASP A 157 5.05 -12.46 -29.04
C ASP A 157 4.87 -10.92 -28.99
N TYR A 158 4.28 -10.41 -27.90
CA TYR A 158 4.05 -8.98 -27.74
C TYR A 158 5.38 -8.24 -27.61
N VAL A 159 5.55 -7.17 -28.36
CA VAL A 159 6.72 -6.30 -28.31
C VAL A 159 6.29 -4.92 -27.77
N PRO A 160 6.58 -4.61 -26.50
CA PRO A 160 6.23 -3.31 -25.91
C PRO A 160 7.07 -2.18 -26.53
N ASN A 161 6.59 -0.93 -26.49
CA ASN A 161 7.32 0.23 -27.01
C ASN A 161 8.54 0.61 -26.15
N ARG A 162 8.69 0.03 -24.97
CA ARG A 162 9.78 0.23 -24.01
C ARG A 162 10.01 -1.03 -23.17
N ASP A 163 11.15 -1.12 -22.52
CA ASP A 163 11.41 -2.21 -21.59
C ASP A 163 10.47 -2.13 -20.39
N ILE A 164 10.08 -3.31 -19.89
CA ILE A 164 9.34 -3.47 -18.64
C ILE A 164 10.23 -4.26 -17.67
N THR A 165 10.46 -3.73 -16.50
CA THR A 165 11.20 -4.41 -15.43
C THR A 165 10.24 -4.78 -14.30
N LEU A 166 10.29 -6.03 -13.84
CA LEU A 166 9.61 -6.49 -12.63
C LEU A 166 10.67 -6.79 -11.57
N ALA A 167 10.52 -6.26 -10.37
CA ALA A 167 11.33 -6.60 -9.20
C ALA A 167 10.43 -7.23 -8.13
N LEU A 168 10.60 -8.53 -7.90
CA LEU A 168 10.01 -9.24 -6.77
C LEU A 168 10.97 -9.15 -5.59
N THR A 169 10.54 -8.56 -4.48
CA THR A 169 11.41 -8.05 -3.43
C THR A 169 11.15 -8.65 -2.06
N ALA A 170 12.10 -8.45 -1.14
CA ALA A 170 12.11 -8.96 0.22
C ALA A 170 11.84 -7.88 1.26
N ASP A 171 11.33 -8.30 2.43
CA ASP A 171 11.33 -7.51 3.68
C ASP A 171 10.59 -6.16 3.57
N GLU A 172 9.44 -6.14 2.92
CA GLU A 172 8.48 -5.05 3.03
C GLU A 172 7.77 -5.12 4.39
N GLU A 173 7.26 -6.31 4.72
CA GLU A 173 6.46 -6.62 5.90
C GLU A 173 7.26 -6.72 7.20
N GLY A 174 8.55 -6.88 7.09
CA GLY A 174 9.44 -7.03 8.22
C GLY A 174 10.82 -7.52 7.82
N GLY A 175 11.74 -7.52 8.78
CA GLY A 175 13.12 -7.87 8.49
C GLY A 175 14.02 -6.65 8.47
N LYS A 176 15.29 -6.85 8.07
CA LYS A 176 16.32 -5.80 8.10
C LYS A 176 16.93 -5.49 6.74
N SER A 177 16.37 -6.06 5.70
CA SER A 177 17.00 -6.08 4.37
C SER A 177 15.99 -5.80 3.27
N ASN A 178 15.16 -4.74 3.45
CA ASN A 178 14.17 -4.36 2.45
C ASN A 178 14.76 -4.39 1.04
N GLY A 179 14.13 -5.16 0.17
CA GLY A 179 14.67 -5.51 -1.14
C GLY A 179 14.73 -4.35 -2.12
N VAL A 180 13.73 -3.46 -2.13
CA VAL A 180 13.73 -2.26 -2.97
C VAL A 180 14.85 -1.31 -2.55
N SER A 181 14.95 -1.02 -1.25
CA SER A 181 16.04 -0.21 -0.69
C SER A 181 17.41 -0.81 -1.01
N TRP A 182 17.55 -2.14 -0.83
CA TRP A 182 18.80 -2.84 -1.13
C TRP A 182 19.18 -2.76 -2.62
N LEU A 183 18.24 -2.99 -3.52
CA LEU A 183 18.45 -2.92 -4.98
C LEU A 183 18.83 -1.50 -5.41
N LEU A 184 18.10 -0.49 -4.94
CA LEU A 184 18.41 0.92 -5.24
C LEU A 184 19.83 1.31 -4.80
N LYS A 185 20.30 0.78 -3.68
CA LYS A 185 21.64 1.05 -3.14
C LYS A 185 22.74 0.26 -3.83
N ASN A 186 22.52 -1.04 -4.10
CA ASN A 186 23.59 -1.96 -4.51
C ASN A 186 23.55 -2.32 -6.00
N ARG A 187 22.39 -2.19 -6.66
CA ARG A 187 22.15 -2.54 -8.06
C ARG A 187 21.27 -1.50 -8.76
N PRO A 188 21.60 -0.19 -8.64
CA PRO A 188 20.73 0.89 -9.16
C PRO A 188 20.48 0.78 -10.67
N GLU A 189 21.34 0.10 -11.42
CA GLU A 189 21.17 -0.15 -12.85
C GLU A 189 19.99 -1.11 -13.17
N LEU A 190 19.51 -1.84 -12.18
CA LEU A 190 18.34 -2.72 -12.31
C LEU A 190 17.02 -1.98 -12.02
N MET A 191 17.08 -0.83 -11.34
CA MET A 191 15.92 -0.09 -10.85
C MET A 191 15.64 1.20 -11.67
N GLN A 192 16.30 1.38 -12.80
CA GLN A 192 16.08 2.56 -13.64
C GLN A 192 14.71 2.53 -14.32
N ALA A 193 13.93 3.60 -14.16
CA ALA A 193 12.62 3.71 -14.76
C ALA A 193 12.21 5.16 -15.05
N GLU A 194 11.15 5.34 -15.82
CA GLU A 194 10.45 6.62 -15.95
C GLU A 194 9.49 6.81 -14.78
N PHE A 195 8.79 5.75 -14.40
CA PHE A 195 7.89 5.67 -13.25
C PHE A 195 7.80 4.22 -12.75
N VAL A 196 7.21 4.06 -11.57
CA VAL A 196 7.03 2.79 -10.89
C VAL A 196 5.55 2.51 -10.73
N ILE A 197 5.15 1.27 -10.95
CA ILE A 197 3.84 0.71 -10.56
C ILE A 197 4.06 -0.29 -9.43
N ASN A 198 3.33 -0.11 -8.35
CA ASN A 198 3.33 -1.03 -7.22
C ASN A 198 1.96 -1.70 -7.11
N PRO A 199 1.82 -2.99 -7.46
CA PRO A 199 0.57 -3.74 -7.31
C PRO A 199 0.09 -3.89 -5.86
N ASP A 200 0.94 -3.59 -4.88
CA ASP A 200 0.62 -3.51 -3.45
C ASP A 200 -0.23 -2.28 -3.07
N GLY A 201 -0.72 -1.57 -4.04
CA GLY A 201 -1.63 -0.46 -3.82
C GLY A 201 -3.07 -0.89 -3.58
N GLU A 202 -3.88 0.05 -3.10
CA GLU A 202 -5.31 -0.17 -3.02
C GLU A 202 -5.89 -0.54 -4.39
N GLY A 203 -6.76 -1.53 -4.39
CA GLY A 203 -7.46 -1.99 -5.58
C GLY A 203 -8.83 -1.33 -5.76
N PRO A 204 -9.65 -1.88 -6.68
CA PRO A 204 -11.04 -1.47 -6.80
C PRO A 204 -11.81 -1.69 -5.50
N THR A 205 -12.50 -0.66 -5.02
CA THR A 205 -13.40 -0.75 -3.86
C THR A 205 -14.70 -1.43 -4.28
N MET A 206 -15.17 -2.41 -3.51
CA MET A 206 -16.43 -3.12 -3.77
C MET A 206 -17.43 -2.87 -2.64
N HIS A 207 -18.63 -2.41 -3.00
CA HIS A 207 -19.75 -2.25 -2.09
C HIS A 207 -20.98 -2.98 -2.63
N ASP A 208 -21.63 -3.81 -1.81
CA ASP A 208 -22.77 -4.64 -2.22
C ASP A 208 -22.52 -5.42 -3.52
N GLY A 209 -21.33 -5.98 -3.69
CA GLY A 209 -20.94 -6.76 -4.87
C GLY A 209 -20.72 -5.96 -6.16
N LYS A 210 -20.64 -4.63 -6.06
CA LYS A 210 -20.36 -3.73 -7.18
C LYS A 210 -19.09 -2.93 -6.94
N VAL A 211 -18.24 -2.85 -7.95
CA VAL A 211 -17.08 -1.97 -7.94
C VAL A 211 -17.54 -0.52 -8.01
N THR A 212 -17.10 0.31 -7.07
CA THR A 212 -17.57 1.69 -6.88
C THR A 212 -16.51 2.73 -7.20
N SER A 213 -15.24 2.44 -6.97
CA SER A 213 -14.10 3.32 -7.26
C SER A 213 -12.82 2.51 -7.39
N LEU A 214 -11.79 3.09 -8.01
CA LEU A 214 -10.41 2.63 -7.95
C LEU A 214 -9.59 3.71 -7.24
N LEU A 215 -9.03 3.37 -6.10
CA LEU A 215 -8.04 4.20 -5.42
C LEU A 215 -6.67 3.96 -6.05
N VAL A 216 -5.93 5.03 -6.26
CA VAL A 216 -4.57 4.99 -6.81
C VAL A 216 -3.67 5.71 -5.82
N GLU A 217 -2.85 4.97 -5.16
CA GLU A 217 -1.87 5.53 -4.22
C GLU A 217 -0.84 6.36 -4.98
N ALA A 218 -0.93 7.66 -4.86
CA ALA A 218 -0.05 8.59 -5.54
C ALA A 218 0.96 9.27 -4.60
N THR A 219 0.84 9.02 -3.31
CA THR A 219 1.78 9.45 -2.27
C THR A 219 1.51 8.70 -0.99
N GLU A 220 2.45 8.73 -0.04
CA GLU A 220 2.30 8.07 1.25
C GLU A 220 2.98 8.88 2.36
N LYS A 221 2.61 8.61 3.61
CA LYS A 221 3.24 9.20 4.78
C LYS A 221 4.58 8.51 5.07
N THR A 222 5.51 9.30 5.63
CA THR A 222 6.79 8.76 6.09
C THR A 222 6.67 8.23 7.52
N TYR A 223 7.10 7.00 7.72
CA TYR A 223 7.23 6.38 9.05
C TYR A 223 8.41 6.99 9.81
N ALA A 224 8.24 7.24 11.11
CA ALA A 224 9.33 7.60 12.00
C ALA A 224 9.02 7.21 13.44
N ASP A 225 10.02 6.66 14.13
CA ASP A 225 9.95 6.41 15.57
C ASP A 225 10.84 7.40 16.33
N TYR A 226 10.34 7.85 17.48
CA TYR A 226 11.06 8.72 18.39
C TYR A 226 11.04 8.13 19.79
N ARG A 227 12.22 8.02 20.41
CA ARG A 227 12.36 7.64 21.81
C ARG A 227 12.30 8.86 22.68
N LEU A 228 11.31 8.93 23.55
CA LEU A 228 11.25 9.89 24.66
C LEU A 228 11.91 9.26 25.89
N THR A 229 12.77 10.02 26.55
CA THR A 229 13.40 9.59 27.80
C THR A 229 13.30 10.68 28.85
N ALA A 230 12.70 10.35 29.99
CA ALA A 230 12.72 11.14 31.20
C ALA A 230 13.70 10.51 32.20
N THR A 231 14.57 11.31 32.81
CA THR A 231 15.56 10.84 33.77
C THR A 231 15.38 11.52 35.13
N ASN A 232 15.70 10.79 36.22
CA ASN A 232 15.57 11.26 37.59
C ASN A 232 16.69 10.62 38.44
N PRO A 233 17.17 11.26 39.51
CA PRO A 233 18.15 10.63 40.41
C PRO A 233 17.67 9.32 41.07
N GLY A 234 16.37 9.03 41.01
CA GLY A 234 15.80 7.89 41.75
C GLY A 234 15.70 8.17 43.23
N GLY A 235 15.49 7.11 44.04
CA GLY A 235 15.41 7.19 45.50
C GLY A 235 14.52 6.11 46.10
N HIS A 236 14.36 6.16 47.43
CA HIS A 236 13.50 5.23 48.14
C HIS A 236 12.03 5.70 48.05
N SER A 237 11.10 4.79 47.80
CA SER A 237 9.68 5.14 47.58
C SER A 237 8.97 5.70 48.80
N SER A 238 9.51 5.49 50.03
CA SER A 238 8.99 6.12 51.24
C SER A 238 9.31 7.61 51.36
N GLU A 239 10.19 8.12 50.48
CA GLU A 239 10.55 9.53 50.38
C GLU A 239 10.13 10.08 49.00
N PRO A 240 8.82 10.29 48.80
CA PRO A 240 8.32 10.69 47.46
C PRO A 240 8.85 12.10 47.08
N ARG A 241 9.40 12.18 45.88
CA ARG A 241 9.92 13.43 45.33
C ARG A 241 8.88 14.06 44.40
N PRO A 242 8.84 15.39 44.26
CA PRO A 242 7.97 16.06 43.29
C PRO A 242 8.40 15.77 41.84
N ASP A 243 9.69 15.50 41.59
CA ASP A 243 10.26 15.08 40.31
C ASP A 243 10.31 13.54 40.24
N ASN A 244 9.60 12.96 39.30
CA ASN A 244 9.53 11.50 39.08
C ASN A 244 9.52 11.23 37.58
N ALA A 245 10.44 10.42 37.09
CA ALA A 245 10.62 10.15 35.67
C ALA A 245 9.33 9.61 35.00
N ILE A 246 8.55 8.77 35.67
CA ILE A 246 7.27 8.27 35.15
C ILE A 246 6.28 9.44 35.02
N TYR A 247 6.18 10.32 36.02
CA TYR A 247 5.23 11.44 35.96
C TYR A 247 5.61 12.47 34.91
N GLU A 248 6.91 12.79 34.77
CA GLU A 248 7.41 13.69 33.73
C GLU A 248 7.11 13.13 32.33
N LEU A 249 7.36 11.84 32.11
CA LEU A 249 7.01 11.18 30.84
C LEU A 249 5.50 11.20 30.56
N MET A 250 4.67 10.87 31.55
CA MET A 250 3.21 10.88 31.41
C MET A 250 2.67 12.27 31.08
N HIS A 251 3.20 13.34 31.71
CA HIS A 251 2.81 14.72 31.38
C HIS A 251 3.15 15.07 29.93
N ALA A 252 4.29 14.62 29.41
CA ALA A 252 4.65 14.83 28.01
C ALA A 252 3.69 14.10 27.07
N LEU A 253 3.35 12.83 27.35
CA LEU A 253 2.41 12.05 26.53
C LEU A 253 1.00 12.66 26.56
N LEU A 254 0.53 13.21 27.68
CA LEU A 254 -0.74 13.94 27.75
C LEU A 254 -0.72 15.22 26.91
N LYS A 255 0.43 15.94 26.86
CA LYS A 255 0.57 17.10 25.96
C LYS A 255 0.49 16.66 24.49
N LEU A 256 1.11 15.53 24.12
CA LEU A 256 1.03 14.99 22.78
C LEU A 256 -0.41 14.65 22.39
N GLU A 257 -1.15 13.95 23.26
CA GLU A 257 -2.56 13.62 23.06
C GLU A 257 -3.43 14.87 22.86
N ALA A 258 -3.18 15.94 23.64
CA ALA A 258 -3.95 17.18 23.61
C ALA A 258 -3.58 18.11 22.45
N THR A 259 -2.47 17.87 21.75
CA THR A 259 -1.92 18.79 20.73
C THR A 259 -1.81 18.11 19.37
N PRO A 260 -2.92 17.99 18.63
CA PRO A 260 -2.87 17.44 17.28
C PRO A 260 -2.06 18.35 16.35
N PHE A 261 -1.33 17.74 15.41
CA PHE A 261 -0.65 18.49 14.35
C PHE A 261 -1.67 19.31 13.51
N PRO A 262 -1.24 20.41 12.88
CA PRO A 262 -2.10 21.21 12.02
C PRO A 262 -2.71 20.38 10.86
N VAL A 263 -3.89 20.80 10.41
CA VAL A 263 -4.48 20.29 9.17
C VAL A 263 -3.71 20.86 7.98
N GLU A 264 -3.23 19.98 7.13
CA GLU A 264 -2.50 20.34 5.93
C GLU A 264 -2.85 19.37 4.80
N LEU A 265 -3.39 19.91 3.71
CA LEU A 265 -3.75 19.13 2.53
C LEU A 265 -2.75 19.38 1.41
N ASN A 266 -2.14 18.32 0.91
CA ASN A 266 -1.40 18.37 -0.34
C ASN A 266 -2.36 18.23 -1.56
N ASN A 267 -1.83 18.31 -2.78
CA ASN A 267 -2.62 18.20 -4.01
C ASN A 267 -3.33 16.85 -4.15
N VAL A 268 -2.73 15.75 -3.68
CA VAL A 268 -3.32 14.40 -3.74
C VAL A 268 -4.46 14.28 -2.74
N SER A 269 -4.22 14.53 -1.46
CA SER A 269 -5.27 14.44 -0.42
C SER A 269 -6.43 15.41 -0.67
N ARG A 270 -6.18 16.58 -1.27
CA ARG A 270 -7.25 17.49 -1.71
C ARG A 270 -8.07 16.88 -2.83
N SER A 271 -7.43 16.33 -3.88
CA SER A 271 -8.12 15.67 -5.01
C SER A 271 -8.93 14.46 -4.56
N GLU A 272 -8.38 13.68 -3.63
CA GLU A 272 -9.06 12.56 -3.00
C GLU A 272 -10.35 13.01 -2.30
N LEU A 273 -10.26 14.00 -1.42
CA LEU A 273 -11.43 14.55 -0.72
C LEU A 273 -12.46 15.15 -1.68
N GLU A 274 -12.04 15.87 -2.72
CA GLU A 274 -12.93 16.40 -3.76
C GLU A 274 -13.68 15.30 -4.53
N ALA A 275 -13.06 14.17 -4.75
CA ALA A 275 -13.67 13.01 -5.40
C ALA A 275 -14.61 12.27 -4.43
N MET A 276 -14.16 12.03 -3.19
CA MET A 276 -14.92 11.36 -2.15
C MET A 276 -16.20 12.12 -1.78
N ALA A 277 -16.18 13.46 -1.76
CA ALA A 277 -17.38 14.27 -1.53
C ALA A 277 -18.54 13.98 -2.50
N LYS A 278 -18.24 13.49 -3.71
CA LYS A 278 -19.24 13.20 -4.76
C LYS A 278 -19.91 11.83 -4.61
N ILE A 279 -19.28 10.91 -3.88
CA ILE A 279 -19.70 9.50 -3.79
C ILE A 279 -20.06 9.05 -2.37
N THR A 280 -19.78 9.90 -1.36
CA THR A 280 -20.09 9.60 0.06
C THR A 280 -21.49 10.09 0.47
N PRO A 281 -22.04 9.58 1.58
CA PRO A 281 -23.32 10.07 2.11
C PRO A 281 -23.30 11.58 2.40
N PRO A 282 -24.46 12.29 2.31
CA PRO A 282 -24.54 13.74 2.40
C PRO A 282 -23.90 14.37 3.65
N ALA A 283 -23.97 13.69 4.79
CA ALA A 283 -23.36 14.19 6.04
C ALA A 283 -21.82 14.18 5.98
N THR A 284 -21.23 13.12 5.42
CA THR A 284 -19.79 13.00 5.19
C THR A 284 -19.33 13.99 4.13
N ALA A 285 -20.10 14.08 3.01
CA ALA A 285 -19.79 15.05 1.95
C ALA A 285 -19.76 16.48 2.47
N ALA A 286 -20.72 16.90 3.31
CA ALA A 286 -20.74 18.23 3.92
C ALA A 286 -19.54 18.50 4.85
N ALA A 287 -19.08 17.47 5.58
CA ALA A 287 -17.87 17.58 6.39
C ALA A 287 -16.63 17.75 5.52
N ILE A 288 -16.48 16.95 4.45
CA ILE A 288 -15.40 17.06 3.47
C ILE A 288 -15.37 18.45 2.84
N GLU A 289 -16.51 18.94 2.34
CA GLU A 289 -16.63 20.29 1.76
C GLU A 289 -16.21 21.38 2.74
N GLY A 290 -16.51 21.22 4.02
CA GLY A 290 -16.06 22.14 5.08
C GLY A 290 -14.54 22.12 5.28
N VAL A 291 -13.93 20.94 5.25
CA VAL A 291 -12.46 20.76 5.32
C VAL A 291 -11.76 21.38 4.12
N LEU A 292 -12.34 21.29 2.93
CA LEU A 292 -11.78 21.83 1.69
C LEU A 292 -11.81 23.36 1.58
N LYS A 293 -12.55 24.08 2.45
CA LYS A 293 -12.59 25.55 2.46
C LYS A 293 -11.21 26.16 2.76
N THR A 294 -11.05 27.42 2.42
CA THR A 294 -9.86 28.21 2.74
C THR A 294 -10.26 29.47 3.50
N PRO A 295 -9.99 29.59 4.81
CA PRO A 295 -9.45 28.55 5.70
C PRO A 295 -10.45 27.39 5.93
N PRO A 296 -9.96 26.20 6.29
CA PRO A 296 -10.83 25.06 6.62
C PRO A 296 -11.75 25.38 7.80
N ASP A 297 -13.00 24.87 7.75
CA ASP A 297 -14.00 25.05 8.81
C ASP A 297 -13.64 24.19 10.04
N PRO A 298 -13.39 24.80 11.23
CA PRO A 298 -13.03 24.04 12.43
C PRO A 298 -14.07 23.00 12.86
N THR A 299 -15.36 23.30 12.63
CA THR A 299 -16.46 22.37 12.98
C THR A 299 -16.45 21.15 12.05
N ALA A 300 -16.18 21.37 10.77
CA ALA A 300 -16.05 20.30 9.79
C ALA A 300 -14.81 19.43 10.07
N ILE A 301 -13.66 20.05 10.40
CA ILE A 301 -12.45 19.33 10.83
C ILE A 301 -12.78 18.44 12.03
N ALA A 302 -13.42 18.99 13.07
CA ALA A 302 -13.77 18.25 14.28
C ALA A 302 -14.75 17.09 13.99
N ALA A 303 -15.67 17.28 13.05
CA ALA A 303 -16.62 16.24 12.64
C ALA A 303 -15.92 15.13 11.84
N PHE A 304 -15.08 15.50 10.87
CA PHE A 304 -14.36 14.57 9.99
C PHE A 304 -13.28 13.78 10.77
N SER A 305 -12.59 14.45 11.70
CA SER A 305 -11.54 13.82 12.53
C SER A 305 -12.07 12.84 13.60
N LYS A 306 -13.39 12.62 13.71
CA LYS A 306 -13.94 11.57 14.58
C LYS A 306 -13.61 10.16 14.07
N ASP A 307 -13.50 10.02 12.79
CA ASP A 307 -12.97 8.82 12.16
C ASP A 307 -11.45 8.86 12.19
N PRO A 308 -10.76 7.82 12.72
CA PRO A 308 -9.30 7.81 12.85
C PRO A 308 -8.58 7.87 11.49
N GLU A 309 -9.10 7.20 10.48
CA GLU A 309 -8.53 7.18 9.13
C GLU A 309 -8.66 8.54 8.47
N ALA A 310 -9.87 9.13 8.50
CA ALA A 310 -10.12 10.47 8.02
C ALA A 310 -9.26 11.52 8.74
N ASN A 311 -9.04 11.38 10.07
CA ASN A 311 -8.13 12.25 10.80
C ASN A 311 -6.68 12.10 10.32
N ALA A 312 -6.27 10.88 10.02
CA ALA A 312 -4.91 10.60 9.55
C ALA A 312 -4.64 11.16 8.15
N THR A 313 -5.64 11.27 7.27
CA THR A 313 -5.47 11.90 5.95
C THR A 313 -5.26 13.42 6.02
N LEU A 314 -5.67 14.05 7.13
CA LEU A 314 -5.61 15.51 7.28
C LEU A 314 -4.27 16.05 7.79
N ARG A 315 -3.44 15.24 8.46
CA ARG A 315 -2.30 15.75 9.23
C ARG A 315 -1.23 14.70 9.51
N THR A 316 -0.03 15.13 9.86
CA THR A 316 0.93 14.28 10.56
C THR A 316 0.29 13.77 11.86
N THR A 317 0.43 12.47 12.12
CA THR A 317 -0.08 11.83 13.34
C THR A 317 1.05 11.20 14.11
N CYS A 318 1.06 11.40 15.44
CA CYS A 318 2.04 10.79 16.34
C CYS A 318 1.30 10.16 17.53
N VAL A 319 1.67 8.94 17.89
CA VAL A 319 1.04 8.17 18.97
C VAL A 319 2.09 7.40 19.77
N ALA A 320 1.92 7.35 21.10
CA ALA A 320 2.77 6.49 21.94
C ALA A 320 2.38 5.03 21.73
N THR A 321 3.36 4.17 21.38
CA THR A 321 3.15 2.74 21.11
C THR A 321 3.78 1.82 22.15
N MET A 322 4.83 2.28 22.83
CA MET A 322 5.51 1.50 23.87
C MET A 322 5.85 2.39 25.06
N LEU A 323 5.85 1.80 26.26
CA LEU A 323 6.16 2.49 27.52
C LEU A 323 6.98 1.57 28.43
N GLN A 324 8.04 2.12 29.03
CA GLN A 324 8.84 1.42 30.03
C GLN A 324 9.17 2.38 31.18
N GLY A 325 9.18 1.90 32.43
CA GLY A 325 9.54 2.72 33.60
C GLY A 325 9.57 1.93 34.90
N GLY A 326 10.53 2.28 35.75
CA GLY A 326 10.73 1.63 37.05
C GLY A 326 11.36 0.23 36.93
N ARG A 327 12.06 -0.19 37.99
CA ARG A 327 12.73 -1.51 38.08
C ARG A 327 12.39 -2.28 39.37
N ALA A 328 11.85 -1.58 40.37
CA ALA A 328 11.49 -2.18 41.66
C ALA A 328 10.29 -1.46 42.27
N PRO A 329 9.38 -2.17 42.99
CA PRO A 329 8.16 -1.59 43.55
C PRO A 329 8.43 -0.58 44.68
N ASN A 330 9.60 -0.60 45.28
CA ASN A 330 9.99 0.24 46.41
C ASN A 330 11.07 1.27 46.06
N ALA A 331 11.31 1.56 44.78
CA ALA A 331 12.28 2.55 44.32
C ALA A 331 11.63 3.53 43.37
N LEU A 332 12.01 4.82 43.48
CA LEU A 332 11.66 5.84 42.50
C LEU A 332 12.40 5.51 41.20
N PRO A 333 11.74 5.62 40.01
CA PRO A 333 12.36 5.29 38.76
C PRO A 333 13.45 6.32 38.40
N ALA A 334 14.65 5.82 38.10
CA ALA A 334 15.73 6.68 37.60
C ALA A 334 15.53 7.06 36.13
N GLU A 335 14.72 6.29 35.41
CA GLU A 335 14.43 6.48 33.99
C GLU A 335 13.04 5.96 33.66
N ALA A 336 12.36 6.66 32.76
CA ALA A 336 11.17 6.19 32.08
C ALA A 336 11.27 6.55 30.58
N THR A 337 10.85 5.64 29.71
CA THR A 337 10.95 5.81 28.26
C THR A 337 9.62 5.49 27.56
N ALA A 338 9.35 6.17 26.46
CA ALA A 338 8.27 5.83 25.54
C ALA A 338 8.78 5.79 24.11
N ASN A 339 8.19 4.93 23.29
CA ASN A 339 8.26 5.04 21.83
C ASN A 339 7.06 5.85 21.35
N VAL A 340 7.33 6.88 20.55
CA VAL A 340 6.32 7.66 19.83
C VAL A 340 6.47 7.39 18.35
N ASN A 341 5.50 6.68 17.78
CA ASN A 341 5.42 6.45 16.35
C ASN A 341 4.73 7.61 15.67
N CYS A 342 5.34 8.13 14.62
CA CYS A 342 4.78 9.17 13.78
C CYS A 342 4.59 8.71 12.35
N ARG A 343 3.49 9.15 11.74
CA ARG A 343 3.22 9.07 10.31
C ARG A 343 3.18 10.49 9.77
N ILE A 344 4.24 10.87 9.06
CA ILE A 344 4.56 12.25 8.70
C ILE A 344 4.02 12.54 7.30
N LEU A 345 3.32 13.67 7.13
CA LEU A 345 2.82 14.10 5.83
C LEU A 345 3.97 14.30 4.82
N PRO A 346 3.74 14.02 3.53
CA PRO A 346 4.66 14.36 2.46
C PRO A 346 5.03 15.86 2.47
N GLY A 347 6.31 16.16 2.21
CA GLY A 347 6.83 17.53 2.25
C GLY A 347 7.47 17.92 3.58
N HIS A 348 7.34 17.09 4.63
CA HIS A 348 7.97 17.34 5.93
C HIS A 348 9.09 16.33 6.21
N SER A 349 10.12 16.79 6.93
CA SER A 349 11.22 15.93 7.34
C SER A 349 10.99 15.28 8.71
N GLN A 350 11.66 14.16 8.94
CA GLN A 350 11.67 13.50 10.25
C GLN A 350 12.26 14.43 11.33
N GLU A 351 13.26 15.26 10.98
CA GLU A 351 13.86 16.22 11.92
C GLU A 351 12.92 17.38 12.28
N GLU A 352 12.11 17.90 11.32
CA GLU A 352 11.07 18.89 11.63
C GLU A 352 10.04 18.33 12.60
N THR A 353 9.60 17.09 12.38
CA THR A 353 8.66 16.40 13.28
C THR A 353 9.27 16.22 14.67
N ARG A 354 10.54 15.80 14.76
CA ARG A 354 11.26 15.71 16.05
C ARG A 354 11.27 17.05 16.78
N LYS A 355 11.61 18.14 16.10
CA LYS A 355 11.60 19.50 16.69
C LYS A 355 10.22 19.93 17.14
N THR A 356 9.19 19.58 16.36
CA THR A 356 7.80 19.86 16.76
C THR A 356 7.42 19.10 18.04
N LEU A 357 7.81 17.82 18.15
CA LEU A 357 7.61 17.04 19.38
C LEU A 357 8.32 17.67 20.58
N VAL A 358 9.59 18.10 20.43
CA VAL A 358 10.32 18.85 21.47
C VAL A 358 9.55 20.10 21.90
N GLY A 359 8.99 20.84 20.93
CA GLY A 359 8.17 22.03 21.21
C GLY A 359 6.85 21.71 21.92
N ILE A 360 6.17 20.61 21.56
CA ILE A 360 4.93 20.16 22.22
C ILE A 360 5.20 19.78 23.67
N PHE A 361 6.27 19.03 23.93
CA PHE A 361 6.61 18.59 25.28
C PHE A 361 7.03 19.77 26.17
N ASP A 362 7.78 20.72 25.62
CA ASP A 362 8.25 21.92 26.32
C ASP A 362 8.80 21.59 27.72
N ASP A 363 9.71 20.60 27.76
CA ASP A 363 10.37 20.15 28.98
C ASP A 363 11.84 19.82 28.68
N PRO A 364 12.80 20.65 29.17
CA PRO A 364 14.23 20.47 28.88
C PRO A 364 14.84 19.23 29.54
N LYS A 365 14.12 18.55 30.44
CA LYS A 365 14.57 17.30 31.07
C LYS A 365 14.25 16.08 30.21
N LEU A 366 13.37 16.21 29.22
CA LEU A 366 13.04 15.14 28.31
C LEU A 366 14.00 15.16 27.12
N THR A 367 14.54 14.01 26.80
CA THR A 367 15.24 13.81 25.51
C THR A 367 14.28 13.21 24.49
N VAL A 368 14.37 13.69 23.25
CA VAL A 368 13.61 13.20 22.09
C VAL A 368 14.62 12.81 21.03
N GLU A 369 14.84 11.52 20.89
CA GLU A 369 15.79 10.94 19.94
C GLU A 369 15.05 10.23 18.81
N TYR A 370 15.57 10.35 17.60
CA TYR A 370 15.12 9.55 16.45
C TYR A 370 15.59 8.10 16.62
N VAL A 371 14.75 7.15 16.26
CA VAL A 371 15.08 5.71 16.24
C VAL A 371 15.21 5.28 14.78
N ALA A 372 16.41 4.84 14.40
CA ALA A 372 16.65 4.31 13.07
C ALA A 372 16.13 2.86 12.94
N ASP A 373 16.02 2.35 11.70
CA ASP A 373 15.47 1.00 11.40
C ASP A 373 16.26 -0.13 12.08
N ASP A 374 17.55 0.08 12.36
CA ASP A 374 18.37 -0.87 13.12
C ASP A 374 18.19 -0.78 14.65
N GLY A 375 17.29 0.12 15.12
CA GLY A 375 17.00 0.36 16.52
C GLY A 375 17.99 1.31 17.23
N THR A 376 19.01 1.83 16.52
CA THR A 376 19.91 2.83 17.09
C THR A 376 19.21 4.18 17.25
N THR A 377 19.58 4.92 18.33
CA THR A 377 19.02 6.25 18.58
C THR A 377 20.00 7.35 18.21
N SER A 378 19.46 8.48 17.76
CA SER A 378 20.22 9.69 17.43
C SER A 378 19.51 10.93 17.94
N PRO A 379 20.25 11.94 18.48
CA PRO A 379 19.68 13.20 18.92
C PRO A 379 19.11 14.06 17.77
N THR A 380 19.38 13.69 16.54
CA THR A 380 18.85 14.31 15.32
C THR A 380 18.29 13.24 14.39
N ALA A 381 17.22 13.57 13.69
CA ALA A 381 16.67 12.71 12.63
C ALA A 381 17.22 13.09 11.26
N PRO A 382 17.04 12.23 10.23
CA PRO A 382 17.30 12.62 8.85
C PRO A 382 16.52 13.90 8.49
N ASN A 383 17.26 14.88 7.97
CA ASN A 383 16.66 16.14 7.51
C ASN A 383 16.40 16.07 6.00
N ARG A 384 15.94 14.92 5.52
CA ARG A 384 15.40 14.81 4.17
C ARG A 384 13.95 15.20 4.23
N GLU A 385 13.59 16.28 3.55
CA GLU A 385 12.19 16.48 3.19
C GLU A 385 11.75 15.26 2.40
N SER A 386 10.66 14.63 2.79
CA SER A 386 10.00 13.69 1.89
C SER A 386 9.61 14.48 0.63
N LEU A 387 9.85 13.91 -0.53
CA LEU A 387 9.51 14.58 -1.77
C LEU A 387 8.00 14.90 -1.76
N PRO A 388 7.60 16.05 -2.34
CA PRO A 388 6.19 16.32 -2.53
C PRO A 388 5.58 15.21 -3.40
N PRO A 389 4.26 14.99 -3.31
CA PRO A 389 3.58 14.00 -4.15
C PRO A 389 4.00 14.13 -5.62
N PRO A 390 4.31 13.02 -6.31
CA PRO A 390 4.62 13.07 -7.74
C PRO A 390 3.43 13.61 -8.54
N PRO A 391 3.67 14.22 -9.71
CA PRO A 391 2.58 14.63 -10.58
C PRO A 391 1.76 13.42 -11.04
N LEU A 392 0.46 13.57 -11.21
CA LEU A 392 -0.40 12.53 -11.80
C LEU A 392 -0.07 12.40 -13.31
N LEU A 393 0.86 11.52 -13.65
CA LEU A 393 1.39 11.39 -15.01
C LEU A 393 0.32 10.87 -15.99
N PRO A 394 0.02 11.58 -17.10
CA PRO A 394 -0.89 11.05 -18.11
C PRO A 394 -0.46 9.68 -18.66
N ALA A 395 0.85 9.41 -18.71
CA ALA A 395 1.40 8.12 -19.14
C ALA A 395 0.96 6.94 -18.24
N VAL A 396 0.55 7.20 -17.00
CA VAL A 396 0.00 6.22 -16.04
C VAL A 396 -1.53 6.25 -16.08
N PHE A 397 -2.13 7.44 -15.96
CA PHE A 397 -3.55 7.58 -15.71
C PHE A 397 -4.43 7.43 -16.97
N GLU A 398 -3.95 7.77 -18.18
CA GLU A 398 -4.74 7.58 -19.40
C GLU A 398 -4.87 6.08 -19.78
N PRO A 399 -3.79 5.25 -19.74
CA PRO A 399 -3.92 3.81 -19.86
C PRO A 399 -4.84 3.20 -18.79
N LEU A 400 -4.74 3.67 -17.55
CA LEU A 400 -5.58 3.22 -16.44
C LEU A 400 -7.07 3.49 -16.72
N LYS A 401 -7.43 4.70 -17.15
CA LYS A 401 -8.80 5.05 -17.56
C LYS A 401 -9.31 4.20 -18.71
N GLN A 402 -8.45 3.89 -19.67
CA GLN A 402 -8.81 3.03 -20.80
C GLN A 402 -9.19 1.64 -20.32
N VAL A 403 -8.38 1.04 -19.44
CA VAL A 403 -8.59 -0.34 -18.98
C VAL A 403 -9.76 -0.44 -17.99
N THR A 404 -9.84 0.47 -17.04
CA THR A 404 -10.98 0.51 -16.09
C THR A 404 -12.30 0.77 -16.79
N GLY A 405 -12.28 1.59 -17.87
CA GLY A 405 -13.45 1.82 -18.71
C GLY A 405 -13.93 0.57 -19.47
N GLN A 406 -13.03 -0.41 -19.71
CA GLN A 406 -13.38 -1.70 -20.31
C GLN A 406 -13.91 -2.69 -19.27
N LEU A 407 -13.26 -2.77 -18.10
CA LEU A 407 -13.59 -3.75 -17.06
C LEU A 407 -14.74 -3.27 -16.17
N TRP A 408 -14.73 -1.99 -15.78
CA TRP A 408 -15.68 -1.37 -14.85
C TRP A 408 -16.18 -0.03 -15.38
N PRO A 409 -17.07 -0.01 -16.37
CA PRO A 409 -17.54 1.22 -17.01
C PRO A 409 -18.14 2.23 -16.03
N GLY A 410 -17.62 3.46 -16.05
CA GLY A 410 -18.12 4.56 -15.22
C GLY A 410 -17.53 4.64 -13.82
N MET A 411 -16.63 3.73 -13.46
CA MET A 411 -15.92 3.75 -12.17
C MET A 411 -14.96 4.95 -12.09
N PRO A 412 -15.03 5.79 -11.05
CA PRO A 412 -14.07 6.87 -10.84
C PRO A 412 -12.70 6.33 -10.41
N ILE A 413 -11.64 6.95 -10.92
CA ILE A 413 -10.27 6.74 -10.48
C ILE A 413 -9.92 7.90 -9.56
N ILE A 414 -9.53 7.58 -8.32
CA ILE A 414 -9.31 8.56 -7.26
C ILE A 414 -7.85 8.45 -6.79
N PRO A 415 -7.01 9.46 -7.04
CA PRO A 415 -5.70 9.52 -6.41
C PRO A 415 -5.84 9.58 -4.89
N SER A 416 -5.12 8.74 -4.16
CA SER A 416 -5.16 8.66 -2.70
C SER A 416 -3.79 8.85 -2.06
N MET A 417 -3.81 9.20 -0.78
CA MET A 417 -2.62 9.26 0.06
C MET A 417 -2.66 8.12 1.08
N VAL A 418 -1.71 7.20 0.98
CA VAL A 418 -1.56 6.13 1.97
C VAL A 418 -1.17 6.72 3.32
N ILE A 419 -1.92 6.34 4.35
CA ILE A 419 -1.63 6.72 5.74
C ILE A 419 -0.63 5.76 6.41
N GLY A 420 -0.42 4.60 5.79
CA GLY A 420 0.59 3.60 6.09
C GLY A 420 1.95 3.91 5.46
N ALA A 421 2.62 2.87 4.98
CA ALA A 421 3.83 2.93 4.18
C ALA A 421 3.88 1.68 3.28
N SER A 422 4.57 1.77 2.16
CA SER A 422 4.84 0.69 1.24
C SER A 422 6.27 0.80 0.68
N ASP A 423 6.68 -0.17 -0.12
CA ASP A 423 7.97 -0.11 -0.83
C ASP A 423 8.09 1.09 -1.79
N SER A 424 6.97 1.72 -2.14
CA SER A 424 6.95 2.93 -2.97
C SER A 424 7.71 4.11 -2.35
N ILE A 425 7.83 4.16 -1.00
CA ILE A 425 8.60 5.22 -0.33
C ILE A 425 10.05 5.26 -0.77
N TYR A 426 10.69 4.08 -0.95
CA TYR A 426 12.09 4.01 -1.34
C TYR A 426 12.31 4.46 -2.79
N THR A 427 11.42 4.10 -3.70
CA THR A 427 11.49 4.52 -5.10
C THR A 427 11.17 6.01 -5.25
N MET A 428 10.19 6.53 -4.51
CA MET A 428 9.91 7.98 -4.45
C MET A 428 11.11 8.75 -3.89
N GLN A 429 11.74 8.29 -2.81
CA GLN A 429 12.96 8.91 -2.26
C GLN A 429 14.14 8.87 -3.23
N ALA A 430 14.20 7.89 -4.13
CA ALA A 430 15.18 7.84 -5.22
C ALA A 430 14.80 8.76 -6.41
N GLY A 431 13.69 9.49 -6.34
CA GLY A 431 13.23 10.42 -7.37
C GLY A 431 12.45 9.76 -8.51
N LEU A 432 11.95 8.54 -8.30
CA LEU A 432 11.10 7.85 -9.26
C LEU A 432 9.63 8.06 -8.88
N PRO A 433 8.79 8.68 -9.74
CA PRO A 433 7.35 8.75 -9.51
C PRO A 433 6.78 7.34 -9.36
N SER A 434 6.09 7.06 -8.26
CA SER A 434 5.58 5.74 -7.93
C SER A 434 4.09 5.80 -7.65
N TYR A 435 3.35 4.78 -8.11
CA TYR A 435 1.90 4.69 -7.97
C TYR A 435 1.52 3.30 -7.51
N GLY A 436 0.84 3.21 -6.36
CA GLY A 436 0.23 1.97 -5.87
C GLY A 436 -1.10 1.73 -6.60
N ILE A 437 -1.22 0.60 -7.28
CA ILE A 437 -2.40 0.25 -8.10
C ILE A 437 -2.65 -1.24 -7.95
N GLY A 438 -3.54 -1.63 -7.04
CA GLY A 438 -4.03 -2.99 -6.93
C GLY A 438 -5.08 -3.30 -8.00
N GLY A 439 -5.19 -4.56 -8.40
CA GLY A 439 -6.20 -5.01 -9.36
C GLY A 439 -7.34 -5.79 -8.73
N ALA A 440 -7.13 -6.37 -7.55
CA ALA A 440 -8.10 -7.18 -6.85
C ALA A 440 -9.08 -6.34 -6.04
N ALA A 441 -10.37 -6.51 -6.28
CA ALA A 441 -11.39 -5.84 -5.50
C ALA A 441 -11.58 -6.53 -4.13
N ILE A 442 -11.51 -5.75 -3.05
CA ILE A 442 -11.75 -6.21 -1.69
C ILE A 442 -13.15 -5.77 -1.25
N GLU A 443 -13.94 -6.70 -0.72
CA GLU A 443 -15.27 -6.42 -0.18
C GLU A 443 -15.18 -5.64 1.14
N ASP A 444 -16.15 -4.80 1.47
CA ASP A 444 -16.23 -3.97 2.69
C ASP A 444 -15.93 -4.74 4.00
N THR A 445 -16.27 -6.02 4.06
CA THR A 445 -16.01 -6.89 5.22
C THR A 445 -14.92 -7.92 4.95
N GLY A 446 -14.27 -7.83 3.81
CA GLY A 446 -13.35 -8.84 3.27
C GLY A 446 -11.89 -8.61 3.59
N ASN A 447 -11.51 -7.42 4.05
CA ASN A 447 -10.13 -7.14 4.38
C ASN A 447 -9.68 -7.98 5.59
N ARG A 448 -8.73 -8.88 5.34
CA ARG A 448 -8.11 -9.76 6.35
C ARG A 448 -6.59 -9.74 6.27
N MET A 449 -6.03 -8.75 5.60
CA MET A 449 -4.58 -8.52 5.56
C MET A 449 -4.01 -8.56 6.98
N HIS A 450 -2.85 -9.17 7.16
CA HIS A 450 -2.18 -9.40 8.44
C HIS A 450 -3.00 -10.20 9.48
N GLY A 451 -4.26 -10.50 9.17
CA GLY A 451 -5.15 -11.26 10.04
C GLY A 451 -5.02 -12.79 9.87
N ARG A 452 -5.79 -13.52 10.67
CA ARG A 452 -5.98 -14.97 10.50
C ARG A 452 -7.02 -15.25 9.41
N ASP A 453 -6.87 -16.40 8.75
CA ASP A 453 -7.76 -16.83 7.67
C ASP A 453 -7.87 -15.77 6.57
N GLU A 454 -6.74 -15.18 6.21
CA GLU A 454 -6.62 -14.25 5.07
C GLU A 454 -7.13 -14.93 3.81
N ARG A 455 -7.88 -14.18 3.01
CA ARG A 455 -8.56 -14.72 1.83
C ARG A 455 -8.84 -13.67 0.78
N LEU A 456 -8.81 -14.07 -0.48
CA LEU A 456 -9.20 -13.25 -1.62
C LEU A 456 -10.35 -13.90 -2.41
N GLY A 457 -11.29 -13.11 -2.89
CA GLY A 457 -12.37 -13.61 -3.76
C GLY A 457 -11.83 -14.20 -5.06
N VAL A 458 -12.32 -15.39 -5.44
CA VAL A 458 -11.85 -16.09 -6.65
C VAL A 458 -12.03 -15.24 -7.91
N GLU A 459 -13.20 -14.64 -8.10
CA GLU A 459 -13.46 -13.80 -9.27
C GLU A 459 -12.72 -12.45 -9.17
N SER A 460 -12.47 -11.94 -7.95
CA SER A 460 -11.66 -10.73 -7.73
C SER A 460 -10.22 -10.94 -8.19
N PHE A 461 -9.62 -12.08 -7.84
CA PHE A 461 -8.30 -12.46 -8.31
C PHE A 461 -8.24 -12.53 -9.84
N TYR A 462 -9.17 -13.22 -10.49
CA TYR A 462 -9.13 -13.34 -11.95
C TYR A 462 -9.43 -12.02 -12.68
N ASN A 463 -10.21 -11.13 -12.10
CA ASN A 463 -10.40 -9.79 -12.62
C ASN A 463 -9.10 -8.98 -12.51
N SER A 464 -8.33 -9.16 -11.45
CA SER A 464 -7.02 -8.54 -11.25
C SER A 464 -6.00 -9.03 -12.28
N VAL A 465 -5.94 -10.33 -12.54
CA VAL A 465 -5.07 -10.90 -13.60
C VAL A 465 -5.36 -10.26 -14.96
N GLU A 466 -6.65 -10.17 -15.36
CA GLU A 466 -7.01 -9.54 -16.65
C GLU A 466 -6.72 -8.03 -16.65
N PHE A 467 -6.94 -7.36 -15.50
CA PHE A 467 -6.62 -5.94 -15.35
C PHE A 467 -5.14 -5.67 -15.58
N PHE A 468 -4.22 -6.38 -14.90
CA PHE A 468 -2.78 -6.16 -15.05
C PHE A 468 -2.28 -6.45 -16.44
N TYR A 469 -2.75 -7.53 -17.07
CA TYR A 469 -2.41 -7.84 -18.45
C TYR A 469 -2.82 -6.71 -19.41
N LEU A 470 -4.07 -6.23 -19.33
CA LEU A 470 -4.56 -5.14 -20.16
C LEU A 470 -3.84 -3.82 -19.88
N TYR A 471 -3.53 -3.57 -18.60
CA TYR A 471 -2.87 -2.35 -18.17
C TYR A 471 -1.43 -2.29 -18.67
N LEU A 472 -0.67 -3.38 -18.55
CA LEU A 472 0.70 -3.46 -19.08
C LEU A 472 0.73 -3.24 -20.61
N LYS A 473 -0.22 -3.82 -21.34
CA LYS A 473 -0.35 -3.55 -22.79
C LYS A 473 -0.69 -2.08 -23.08
N ALA A 474 -1.58 -1.49 -22.30
CA ALA A 474 -1.96 -0.08 -22.49
C ALA A 474 -0.83 0.89 -22.14
N LEU A 475 -0.02 0.60 -21.10
CA LEU A 475 1.17 1.39 -20.71
C LEU A 475 2.29 1.36 -21.75
N THR A 476 2.33 0.33 -22.59
CA THR A 476 3.49 0.03 -23.46
C THR A 476 3.13 -0.13 -24.94
N LYS A 477 1.98 0.42 -25.33
CA LYS A 477 1.45 0.36 -26.69
C LYS A 477 2.11 1.35 -27.66
#